data_924309f657fd9b38dce1dfe8726f882e
#
_entry.id   924309f657fd9b38dce1dfe8726f882e
#
_cell.length_a   1.000
_cell.length_b   1.000
_cell.length_c   1.000
_cell.angle_alpha   90.00
_cell.angle_beta   90.00
_cell.angle_gamma   90.00
#
_symmetry.space_group_name_H-M   'P 1'
#
loop_
_entity.id
_entity.type
_entity.pdbx_description
1 polymer ?
#
loop_
_entity_poly.entity_id
_entity_poly.type
_entity_poly.pdbx_seq_one_letter_code
_entity_poly.pdbx_strand_id
1 'polypeptide(L)'
;TSQLLKEKRFWWIAIIASMIAVFQQASGVNIMMYFAPVLLEGVTGDAETALFMTIWIGVIQLIGTGIGAFLMDKVGRVPLLRMGALGCILGLLTTSYFLYGSGSMDAASATLYGYLTLAGMLIFMVFFSFSWALGAWIIISEIFPNRMRSFGMSIAITFMWVSNFLISLIFPILNENTYLIEHFHGAAPMWLFAGIMAIAYWFIGRYLPETKGVPLEQMEQNVISKVEQRPLQTRLTTR
;
A
#
# COMPACT_ATOMS: atom_id res chain seq x y z
N THR A 1 27.59 15.30 -0.81
CA THR A 1 26.14 15.56 -0.67
C THR A 1 25.69 16.76 -1.49
N SER A 2 26.42 17.91 -1.42
CA SER A 2 26.03 19.15 -2.13
C SER A 2 26.01 19.02 -3.66
N GLN A 3 26.84 18.18 -4.26
CA GLN A 3 26.84 17.91 -5.69
C GLN A 3 25.64 17.05 -6.12
N LEU A 4 25.24 16.06 -5.30
CA LEU A 4 24.09 15.18 -5.56
C LEU A 4 22.77 15.98 -5.60
N LEU A 5 22.63 16.98 -4.74
CA LEU A 5 21.44 17.84 -4.71
C LEU A 5 21.24 18.67 -5.97
N LYS A 6 22.31 18.88 -6.77
CA LYS A 6 22.25 19.59 -8.05
C LYS A 6 21.89 18.67 -9.23
N GLU A 7 21.95 17.37 -9.05
CA GLU A 7 21.66 16.40 -10.10
C GLU A 7 20.14 16.20 -10.25
N LYS A 8 19.55 16.63 -11.35
CA LYS A 8 18.13 16.41 -11.67
C LYS A 8 17.74 14.92 -11.63
N ARG A 9 18.67 14.04 -11.98
CA ARG A 9 18.51 12.57 -11.97
C ARG A 9 18.28 12.02 -10.57
N PHE A 10 19.03 12.51 -9.58
CA PHE A 10 18.84 12.13 -8.18
C PHE A 10 17.40 12.38 -7.70
N TRP A 11 16.86 13.54 -8.01
CA TRP A 11 15.51 13.90 -7.58
C TRP A 11 14.43 13.05 -8.21
N TRP A 12 14.58 12.62 -9.47
CA TRP A 12 13.64 11.69 -10.08
C TRP A 12 13.61 10.34 -9.35
N ILE A 13 14.79 9.78 -9.03
CA ILE A 13 14.90 8.52 -8.29
C ILE A 13 14.32 8.70 -6.88
N ALA A 14 14.65 9.79 -6.19
CA ALA A 14 14.17 10.10 -4.87
C ALA A 14 12.64 10.26 -4.82
N ILE A 15 12.04 10.92 -5.81
CA ILE A 15 10.58 11.06 -5.93
C ILE A 15 9.93 9.67 -6.12
N ILE A 16 10.44 8.83 -7.01
CA ILE A 16 9.88 7.50 -7.26
C ILE A 16 9.97 6.65 -5.98
N ALA A 17 11.12 6.63 -5.31
CA ALA A 17 11.32 5.91 -4.06
C ALA A 17 10.38 6.42 -2.95
N SER A 18 10.26 7.74 -2.81
CA SER A 18 9.37 8.36 -1.83
C SER A 18 7.91 8.07 -2.11
N MET A 19 7.48 8.07 -3.38
CA MET A 19 6.11 7.72 -3.75
C MET A 19 5.79 6.26 -3.43
N ILE A 20 6.73 5.32 -3.64
CA ILE A 20 6.56 3.92 -3.25
C ILE A 20 6.42 3.80 -1.72
N ALA A 21 7.25 4.53 -0.97
CA ALA A 21 7.19 4.59 0.49
C ALA A 21 5.85 5.15 1.00
N VAL A 22 5.36 6.22 0.37
CA VAL A 22 4.04 6.82 0.66
C VAL A 22 2.92 5.84 0.36
N PHE A 23 2.91 5.20 -0.82
CA PHE A 23 1.87 4.23 -1.19
C PHE A 23 1.83 3.03 -0.26
N GLN A 24 2.98 2.54 0.21
CA GLN A 24 3.03 1.45 1.19
C GLN A 24 2.24 1.82 2.45
N GLN A 25 2.45 2.99 3.00
CA GLN A 25 1.74 3.44 4.21
C GLN A 25 0.30 3.84 3.91
N ALA A 26 0.08 4.55 2.80
CA ALA A 26 -1.23 4.99 2.36
C ALA A 26 -2.11 3.86 1.76
N SER A 27 -1.62 2.63 1.74
CA SER A 27 -2.42 1.43 1.44
C SER A 27 -3.53 1.16 2.46
N GLY A 28 -3.39 1.72 3.68
CA GLY A 28 -4.28 1.44 4.80
C GLY A 28 -3.81 0.30 5.71
N VAL A 29 -2.60 -0.25 5.51
CA VAL A 29 -2.10 -1.39 6.31
C VAL A 29 -2.09 -1.10 7.80
N ASN A 30 -1.63 0.10 8.20
CA ASN A 30 -1.59 0.44 9.62
C ASN A 30 -2.98 0.58 10.23
N ILE A 31 -3.95 1.01 9.43
CA ILE A 31 -5.35 1.08 9.84
C ILE A 31 -5.89 -0.34 10.07
N MET A 32 -5.61 -1.26 9.14
CA MET A 32 -5.99 -2.67 9.29
C MET A 32 -5.32 -3.33 10.50
N MET A 33 -4.14 -2.87 10.93
CA MET A 33 -3.45 -3.44 12.09
C MET A 33 -3.86 -2.78 13.41
N TYR A 34 -3.96 -1.45 13.44
CA TYR A 34 -4.18 -0.72 14.69
C TYR A 34 -5.66 -0.59 15.04
N PHE A 35 -6.51 -0.47 14.05
CA PHE A 35 -7.94 -0.23 14.22
C PHE A 35 -8.82 -1.44 13.87
N ALA A 36 -8.22 -2.59 13.51
CA ALA A 36 -8.99 -3.81 13.26
C ALA A 36 -9.93 -4.19 14.42
N PRO A 37 -9.49 -4.17 15.70
CA PRO A 37 -10.40 -4.46 16.79
C PRO A 37 -11.61 -3.54 16.82
N VAL A 38 -11.40 -2.23 16.64
CA VAL A 38 -12.47 -1.21 16.65
C VAL A 38 -13.44 -1.41 15.49
N LEU A 39 -12.92 -1.68 14.28
CA LEU A 39 -13.75 -1.92 13.10
C LEU A 39 -14.57 -3.20 13.23
N LEU A 40 -13.98 -4.27 13.77
CA LEU A 40 -14.66 -5.55 13.96
C LEU A 40 -15.66 -5.50 15.12
N GLU A 41 -15.33 -4.82 16.23
CA GLU A 41 -16.25 -4.60 17.35
C GLU A 41 -17.49 -3.81 16.91
N GLY A 42 -17.30 -2.78 16.07
CA GLY A 42 -18.41 -2.00 15.51
C GLY A 42 -19.41 -2.84 14.71
N VAL A 43 -18.99 -3.98 14.16
CA VAL A 43 -19.86 -4.90 13.39
C VAL A 43 -20.35 -6.07 14.25
N THR A 44 -19.47 -6.67 15.06
CA THR A 44 -19.83 -7.85 15.89
C THR A 44 -20.57 -7.49 17.16
N GLY A 45 -20.39 -6.25 17.66
CA GLY A 45 -20.92 -5.80 18.94
C GLY A 45 -20.24 -6.42 20.17
N ASP A 46 -19.15 -7.17 19.99
CA ASP A 46 -18.42 -7.88 21.05
C ASP A 46 -16.91 -7.70 20.92
N ALA A 47 -16.31 -7.05 21.92
CA ALA A 47 -14.89 -6.72 21.94
C ALA A 47 -13.98 -7.97 22.02
N GLU A 48 -14.40 -9.02 22.74
CA GLU A 48 -13.60 -10.25 22.88
C GLU A 48 -13.50 -10.98 21.54
N THR A 49 -14.62 -11.12 20.84
CA THR A 49 -14.68 -11.69 19.48
C THR A 49 -13.84 -10.88 18.50
N ALA A 50 -13.91 -9.55 18.54
CA ALA A 50 -13.15 -8.66 17.69
C ALA A 50 -11.63 -8.79 17.90
N LEU A 51 -11.18 -8.86 19.16
CA LEU A 51 -9.78 -9.11 19.51
C LEU A 51 -9.30 -10.47 19.00
N PHE A 52 -10.09 -11.53 19.19
CA PHE A 52 -9.75 -12.86 18.67
C PHE A 52 -9.62 -12.86 17.14
N MET A 53 -10.51 -12.20 16.42
CA MET A 53 -10.45 -12.06 14.97
C MET A 53 -9.19 -11.33 14.52
N THR A 54 -8.74 -10.33 15.27
CA THR A 54 -7.54 -9.53 14.96
C THR A 54 -6.25 -10.37 14.99
N ILE A 55 -6.19 -11.43 15.80
CA ILE A 55 -5.04 -12.33 15.84
C ILE A 55 -4.75 -12.93 14.46
N TRP A 56 -5.77 -13.28 13.70
CA TRP A 56 -5.62 -13.84 12.36
C TRP A 56 -4.97 -12.88 11.37
N ILE A 57 -5.20 -11.57 11.52
CA ILE A 57 -4.54 -10.54 10.72
C ILE A 57 -3.02 -10.60 10.93
N GLY A 58 -2.57 -10.69 12.19
CA GLY A 58 -1.15 -10.81 12.53
C GLY A 58 -0.52 -12.12 12.04
N VAL A 59 -1.22 -13.24 12.18
CA VAL A 59 -0.75 -14.56 11.72
C VAL A 59 -0.56 -14.57 10.20
N ILE A 60 -1.51 -14.04 9.44
CA ILE A 60 -1.43 -13.95 7.99
C ILE A 60 -0.29 -13.02 7.56
N GLN A 61 -0.09 -11.92 8.25
CA GLN A 61 1.02 -11.02 7.96
C GLN A 61 2.37 -11.71 8.13
N LEU A 62 2.57 -12.43 9.21
CA LEU A 62 3.82 -13.15 9.47
C LEU A 62 4.11 -14.18 8.38
N ILE A 63 3.14 -15.05 8.08
CA ILE A 63 3.28 -16.10 7.07
C ILE A 63 3.44 -15.49 5.68
N GLY A 64 2.61 -14.52 5.33
CA GLY A 64 2.63 -13.86 4.03
C GLY A 64 3.95 -13.15 3.76
N THR A 65 4.53 -12.48 4.75
CA THR A 65 5.83 -11.82 4.63
C THR A 65 6.95 -12.83 4.36
N GLY A 66 6.93 -14.00 5.05
CA GLY A 66 7.88 -15.08 4.77
C GLY A 66 7.77 -15.62 3.35
N ILE A 67 6.54 -15.86 2.87
CA ILE A 67 6.29 -16.27 1.47
C ILE A 67 6.72 -15.18 0.49
N GLY A 68 6.47 -13.92 0.80
CA GLY A 68 6.84 -12.76 -0.01
C GLY A 68 8.33 -12.68 -0.30
N ALA A 69 9.18 -13.01 0.66
CA ALA A 69 10.63 -13.06 0.48
C ALA A 69 11.03 -13.99 -0.67
N PHE A 70 10.46 -15.19 -0.73
CA PHE A 70 10.73 -16.15 -1.82
C PHE A 70 10.12 -15.70 -3.16
N LEU A 71 8.90 -15.16 -3.12
CA LEU A 71 8.21 -14.71 -4.33
C LEU A 71 8.91 -13.52 -5.00
N MET A 72 9.47 -12.62 -4.19
CA MET A 72 10.17 -11.42 -4.66
C MET A 72 11.34 -11.78 -5.59
N ASP A 73 12.08 -12.85 -5.25
CA ASP A 73 13.22 -13.32 -6.05
C ASP A 73 12.80 -14.15 -7.27
N LYS A 74 11.63 -14.77 -7.23
CA LYS A 74 11.15 -15.60 -8.35
C LYS A 74 10.38 -14.80 -9.40
N VAL A 75 9.44 -13.98 -8.96
CA VAL A 75 8.48 -13.25 -9.83
C VAL A 75 9.04 -11.91 -10.30
N GLY A 76 9.83 -11.24 -9.46
CA GLY A 76 10.29 -9.87 -9.66
C GLY A 76 9.47 -8.87 -8.85
N ARG A 77 10.05 -7.67 -8.68
CA ARG A 77 9.50 -6.66 -7.77
C ARG A 77 8.27 -5.98 -8.34
N VAL A 78 8.33 -5.55 -9.59
CA VAL A 78 7.24 -4.80 -10.25
C VAL A 78 5.97 -5.65 -10.44
N PRO A 79 6.04 -6.87 -11.00
CA PRO A 79 4.85 -7.72 -11.14
C PRO A 79 4.21 -8.06 -9.78
N LEU A 80 5.06 -8.37 -8.78
CA LEU A 80 4.58 -8.75 -7.45
C LEU A 80 3.87 -7.60 -6.74
N LEU A 81 4.43 -6.37 -6.78
CA LEU A 81 3.78 -5.19 -6.22
C LEU A 81 2.46 -4.85 -6.93
N ARG A 82 2.41 -4.99 -8.24
CA ARG A 82 1.16 -4.76 -9.00
C ARG A 82 0.10 -5.80 -8.66
N MET A 83 0.45 -7.07 -8.58
CA MET A 83 -0.46 -8.13 -8.14
C MET A 83 -0.95 -7.87 -6.70
N GLY A 84 -0.04 -7.49 -5.81
CA GLY A 84 -0.38 -7.08 -4.44
C GLY A 84 -1.33 -5.90 -4.39
N ALA A 85 -1.12 -4.87 -5.21
CA ALA A 85 -2.01 -3.71 -5.27
C ALA A 85 -3.44 -4.10 -5.69
N LEU A 86 -3.60 -4.96 -6.70
CA LEU A 86 -4.91 -5.47 -7.11
C LEU A 86 -5.60 -6.26 -6.01
N GLY A 87 -4.85 -7.13 -5.32
CA GLY A 87 -5.38 -7.89 -4.19
C GLY A 87 -5.75 -7.01 -3.00
N CYS A 88 -4.95 -5.97 -2.71
CA CYS A 88 -5.29 -4.96 -1.69
C CYS A 88 -6.58 -4.21 -2.04
N ILE A 89 -6.76 -3.80 -3.30
CA ILE A 89 -7.99 -3.17 -3.76
C ILE A 89 -9.18 -4.11 -3.55
N LEU A 90 -9.06 -5.38 -3.94
CA LEU A 90 -10.11 -6.38 -3.74
C LEU A 90 -10.47 -6.53 -2.27
N GLY A 91 -9.47 -6.67 -1.39
CA GLY A 91 -9.69 -6.77 0.06
C GLY A 91 -10.37 -5.54 0.65
N LEU A 92 -9.92 -4.34 0.27
CA LEU A 92 -10.51 -3.07 0.72
C LEU A 92 -11.97 -2.91 0.25
N LEU A 93 -12.26 -3.23 -1.01
CA LEU A 93 -13.61 -3.16 -1.55
C LEU A 93 -14.53 -4.21 -0.89
N THR A 94 -14.02 -5.41 -0.62
CA THR A 94 -14.78 -6.45 0.10
C THR A 94 -15.08 -5.98 1.52
N THR A 95 -14.07 -5.48 2.25
CA THR A 95 -14.26 -4.92 3.61
C THR A 95 -15.28 -3.79 3.60
N SER A 96 -15.16 -2.84 2.67
CA SER A 96 -16.08 -1.70 2.58
C SER A 96 -17.51 -2.11 2.26
N TYR A 97 -17.69 -3.11 1.41
CA TYR A 97 -19.02 -3.63 1.05
C TYR A 97 -19.77 -4.19 2.27
N PHE A 98 -19.09 -5.00 3.08
CA PHE A 98 -19.71 -5.58 4.28
C PHE A 98 -19.85 -4.58 5.43
N LEU A 99 -18.91 -3.64 5.60
CA LEU A 99 -19.09 -2.53 6.54
C LEU A 99 -20.29 -1.66 6.17
N TYR A 100 -20.44 -1.31 4.90
CA TYR A 100 -21.59 -0.52 4.45
C TYR A 100 -22.91 -1.26 4.65
N GLY A 101 -22.94 -2.57 4.31
CA GLY A 101 -24.12 -3.41 4.46
C GLY A 101 -24.54 -3.65 5.93
N SER A 102 -23.60 -3.62 6.87
CA SER A 102 -23.88 -3.87 8.29
C SER A 102 -24.81 -2.81 8.91
N GLY A 103 -24.81 -1.60 8.39
CA GLY A 103 -25.63 -0.49 8.91
C GLY A 103 -27.15 -0.67 8.78
N SER A 104 -27.62 -1.64 7.99
CA SER A 104 -29.05 -1.92 7.76
C SER A 104 -29.51 -3.30 8.27
N MET A 105 -28.68 -4.02 9.06
CA MET A 105 -28.90 -5.42 9.41
C MET A 105 -29.44 -5.64 10.82
N ASP A 106 -30.20 -6.75 10.99
CA ASP A 106 -30.62 -7.24 12.27
C ASP A 106 -29.44 -7.83 13.07
N ALA A 107 -29.57 -7.83 14.42
CA ALA A 107 -28.54 -8.36 15.32
C ALA A 107 -28.08 -9.81 14.98
N ALA A 108 -29.00 -10.64 14.47
CA ALA A 108 -28.70 -12.02 14.05
C ALA A 108 -27.74 -12.10 12.86
N SER A 109 -27.76 -11.10 11.98
CA SER A 109 -26.90 -11.03 10.80
C SER A 109 -25.56 -10.31 11.08
N ALA A 110 -25.48 -9.54 12.17
CA ALA A 110 -24.30 -8.74 12.51
C ALA A 110 -23.03 -9.59 12.63
N THR A 111 -23.10 -10.74 13.28
CA THR A 111 -21.96 -11.66 13.43
C THR A 111 -21.46 -12.18 12.08
N LEU A 112 -22.37 -12.55 11.16
CA LEU A 112 -22.00 -12.99 9.81
C LEU A 112 -21.29 -11.87 9.05
N TYR A 113 -21.80 -10.64 9.11
CA TYR A 113 -21.18 -9.47 8.47
C TYR A 113 -19.81 -9.15 9.07
N GLY A 114 -19.62 -9.36 10.38
CA GLY A 114 -18.32 -9.28 11.05
C GLY A 114 -17.31 -10.26 10.45
N TYR A 115 -17.68 -11.54 10.27
CA TYR A 115 -16.80 -12.52 9.62
C TYR A 115 -16.51 -12.19 8.15
N LEU A 116 -17.48 -11.68 7.41
CA LEU A 116 -17.29 -11.28 6.02
C LEU A 116 -16.42 -10.01 5.89
N THR A 117 -16.55 -9.09 6.83
CA THR A 117 -15.64 -7.93 6.96
C THR A 117 -14.20 -8.39 7.25
N LEU A 118 -14.04 -9.31 8.22
CA LEU A 118 -12.75 -9.94 8.49
C LEU A 118 -12.18 -10.63 7.26
N ALA A 119 -13.00 -11.37 6.50
CA ALA A 119 -12.53 -12.01 5.26
C ALA A 119 -11.95 -11.00 4.27
N GLY A 120 -12.57 -9.83 4.11
CA GLY A 120 -12.03 -8.73 3.30
C GLY A 120 -10.70 -8.21 3.83
N MET A 121 -10.59 -8.00 5.15
CA MET A 121 -9.34 -7.61 5.80
C MET A 121 -8.23 -8.66 5.61
N LEU A 122 -8.56 -9.94 5.72
CA LEU A 122 -7.59 -11.03 5.51
C LEU A 122 -7.13 -11.12 4.06
N ILE A 123 -8.03 -10.92 3.08
CA ILE A 123 -7.66 -10.82 1.66
C ILE A 123 -6.65 -9.68 1.48
N PHE A 124 -6.94 -8.49 2.01
CA PHE A 124 -6.01 -7.36 1.98
C PHE A 124 -4.65 -7.75 2.57
N MET A 125 -4.64 -8.32 3.78
CA MET A 125 -3.41 -8.68 4.49
C MET A 125 -2.59 -9.75 3.77
N VAL A 126 -3.21 -10.75 3.16
CA VAL A 126 -2.53 -11.75 2.33
C VAL A 126 -1.76 -11.07 1.21
N PHE A 127 -2.46 -10.25 0.41
CA PHE A 127 -1.86 -9.61 -0.75
C PHE A 127 -0.84 -8.54 -0.39
N PHE A 128 -1.07 -7.79 0.68
CA PHE A 128 -0.11 -6.81 1.18
C PHE A 128 1.16 -7.50 1.71
N SER A 129 1.02 -8.55 2.51
CA SER A 129 2.13 -9.19 3.21
C SER A 129 3.15 -9.81 2.27
N PHE A 130 2.70 -10.55 1.24
CA PHE A 130 3.65 -11.18 0.32
C PHE A 130 4.22 -10.22 -0.73
N SER A 131 3.69 -9.01 -0.86
CA SER A 131 4.12 -8.06 -1.88
C SER A 131 4.69 -6.77 -1.30
N TRP A 132 3.82 -5.89 -0.78
CA TRP A 132 4.18 -4.54 -0.35
C TRP A 132 4.96 -4.50 0.96
N ALA A 133 4.74 -5.46 1.88
CA ALA A 133 5.38 -5.46 3.20
C ALA A 133 6.91 -5.43 3.11
N LEU A 134 7.48 -6.27 2.24
CA LEU A 134 8.92 -6.29 1.95
C LEU A 134 9.29 -5.52 0.69
N GLY A 135 8.42 -5.57 -0.34
CA GLY A 135 8.72 -5.08 -1.67
C GLY A 135 9.08 -3.60 -1.71
N ALA A 136 8.39 -2.76 -0.95
CA ALA A 136 8.70 -1.35 -0.88
C ALA A 136 10.11 -1.10 -0.29
N TRP A 137 10.47 -1.78 0.79
CA TRP A 137 11.79 -1.68 1.42
C TRP A 137 12.91 -2.14 0.50
N ILE A 138 12.71 -3.28 -0.19
CA ILE A 138 13.67 -3.82 -1.14
C ILE A 138 13.88 -2.82 -2.28
N ILE A 139 12.81 -2.32 -2.89
CA ILE A 139 12.90 -1.37 -4.00
C ILE A 139 13.58 -0.07 -3.57
N ILE A 140 13.23 0.49 -2.41
CA ILE A 140 13.85 1.70 -1.87
C ILE A 140 15.37 1.47 -1.69
N SER A 141 15.81 0.27 -1.33
CA SER A 141 17.22 -0.06 -1.20
C SER A 141 17.94 -0.32 -2.55
N GLU A 142 17.22 -0.86 -3.54
CA GLU A 142 17.78 -1.25 -4.85
C GLU A 142 17.76 -0.13 -5.90
N ILE A 143 16.84 0.85 -5.78
CA ILE A 143 16.65 1.87 -6.81
C ILE A 143 17.78 2.92 -6.83
N PHE A 144 18.48 3.11 -5.70
CA PHE A 144 19.54 4.08 -5.58
C PHE A 144 20.89 3.47 -5.91
N PRO A 145 21.72 4.12 -6.78
CA PRO A 145 23.13 3.79 -6.96
C PRO A 145 23.92 3.92 -5.64
N ASN A 146 24.99 3.15 -5.49
CA ASN A 146 25.78 3.09 -4.24
C ASN A 146 26.18 4.48 -3.71
N ARG A 147 26.56 5.40 -4.63
CA ARG A 147 27.02 6.76 -4.30
C ARG A 147 25.98 7.60 -3.54
N MET A 148 24.69 7.41 -3.83
CA MET A 148 23.60 8.22 -3.28
C MET A 148 22.60 7.45 -2.43
N ARG A 149 22.82 6.14 -2.25
CA ARG A 149 21.88 5.22 -1.59
C ARG A 149 21.49 5.68 -0.19
N SER A 150 22.47 5.91 0.70
CA SER A 150 22.22 6.27 2.09
C SER A 150 21.34 7.52 2.21
N PHE A 151 21.69 8.56 1.46
CA PHE A 151 20.97 9.83 1.50
C PHE A 151 19.58 9.72 0.84
N GLY A 152 19.47 9.05 -0.31
CA GLY A 152 18.21 8.84 -1.00
C GLY A 152 17.22 7.98 -0.19
N MET A 153 17.71 6.89 0.43
CA MET A 153 16.92 6.06 1.33
C MET A 153 16.41 6.87 2.53
N SER A 154 17.24 7.73 3.13
CA SER A 154 16.82 8.56 4.26
C SER A 154 15.63 9.45 3.89
N ILE A 155 15.65 10.06 2.69
CA ILE A 155 14.53 10.86 2.19
C ILE A 155 13.27 9.99 2.05
N ALA A 156 13.35 8.85 1.36
CA ALA A 156 12.19 7.99 1.13
C ALA A 156 11.60 7.45 2.44
N ILE A 157 12.44 7.04 3.40
CA ILE A 157 12.02 6.56 4.72
C ILE A 157 11.38 7.69 5.53
N THR A 158 11.89 8.91 5.43
CA THR A 158 11.24 10.08 6.07
C THR A 158 9.83 10.27 5.54
N PHE A 159 9.61 10.25 4.23
CA PHE A 159 8.27 10.32 3.65
C PHE A 159 7.38 9.14 4.06
N MET A 160 7.94 7.94 4.21
CA MET A 160 7.23 6.77 4.72
C MET A 160 6.65 7.02 6.11
N TRP A 161 7.47 7.46 7.06
CA TRP A 161 7.03 7.69 8.44
C TRP A 161 6.13 8.93 8.59
N VAL A 162 6.37 9.98 7.84
CA VAL A 162 5.47 11.14 7.78
C VAL A 162 4.09 10.72 7.27
N SER A 163 4.05 9.90 6.22
CA SER A 163 2.77 9.37 5.70
C SER A 163 2.05 8.49 6.71
N ASN A 164 2.79 7.60 7.40
CA ASN A 164 2.24 6.79 8.49
C ASN A 164 1.59 7.67 9.56
N PHE A 165 2.32 8.67 10.04
CA PHE A 165 1.83 9.60 11.05
C PHE A 165 0.56 10.32 10.60
N LEU A 166 0.56 10.88 9.39
CA LEU A 166 -0.59 11.61 8.85
C LEU A 166 -1.83 10.71 8.70
N ILE A 167 -1.65 9.50 8.18
CA ILE A 167 -2.74 8.55 7.99
C ILE A 167 -3.31 8.09 9.34
N SER A 168 -2.44 7.78 10.31
CA SER A 168 -2.85 7.38 11.66
C SER A 168 -3.57 8.52 12.41
N LEU A 169 -3.23 9.77 12.12
CA LEU A 169 -3.90 10.95 12.68
C LEU A 169 -5.25 11.23 12.01
N ILE A 170 -5.32 11.09 10.68
CA ILE A 170 -6.52 11.43 9.90
C ILE A 170 -7.58 10.34 10.01
N PHE A 171 -7.19 9.07 10.12
CA PHE A 171 -8.15 7.96 10.12
C PHE A 171 -9.19 8.04 11.23
N PRO A 172 -8.85 8.25 12.53
CA PRO A 172 -9.85 8.41 13.58
C PRO A 172 -10.83 9.54 13.29
N ILE A 173 -10.34 10.68 12.77
CA ILE A 173 -11.16 11.83 12.40
C ILE A 173 -12.20 11.45 11.33
N LEU A 174 -11.80 10.65 10.34
CA LEU A 174 -12.73 10.15 9.32
C LEU A 174 -13.68 9.08 9.87
N ASN A 175 -13.19 8.21 10.74
CA ASN A 175 -13.95 7.10 11.30
C ASN A 175 -14.97 7.55 12.35
N GLU A 176 -14.73 8.66 13.04
CA GLU A 176 -15.62 9.25 14.04
C GLU A 176 -16.53 10.36 13.49
N ASN A 177 -16.36 10.70 12.21
CA ASN A 177 -17.18 11.76 11.60
C ASN A 177 -18.62 11.31 11.46
N THR A 178 -19.54 12.01 12.15
CA THR A 178 -20.98 11.69 12.21
C THR A 178 -21.59 11.56 10.82
N TYR A 179 -21.28 12.46 9.91
CA TYR A 179 -21.80 12.41 8.54
C TYR A 179 -21.34 11.16 7.79
N LEU A 180 -20.05 10.78 7.94
CA LEU A 180 -19.49 9.58 7.27
C LEU A 180 -20.05 8.29 7.90
N ILE A 181 -20.27 8.27 9.21
CA ILE A 181 -20.86 7.10 9.88
C ILE A 181 -22.32 6.91 9.43
N GLU A 182 -23.12 7.96 9.47
CA GLU A 182 -24.55 7.90 9.11
C GLU A 182 -24.78 7.49 7.65
N HIS A 183 -23.91 7.94 6.73
CA HIS A 183 -24.10 7.69 5.29
C HIS A 183 -23.31 6.50 4.76
N PHE A 184 -22.17 6.15 5.37
CA PHE A 184 -21.24 5.15 4.83
C PHE A 184 -20.86 4.03 5.81
N HIS A 185 -21.34 4.05 7.04
CA HIS A 185 -21.17 2.99 8.04
C HIS A 185 -19.72 2.48 8.20
N GLY A 186 -18.73 3.40 8.12
CA GLY A 186 -17.30 3.10 8.21
C GLY A 186 -16.63 2.66 6.89
N ALA A 187 -17.36 2.57 5.78
CA ALA A 187 -16.82 2.15 4.48
C ALA A 187 -15.98 3.22 3.78
N ALA A 188 -16.24 4.52 4.02
CA ALA A 188 -15.63 5.62 3.30
C ALA A 188 -14.08 5.63 3.33
N PRO A 189 -13.39 5.40 4.46
CA PRO A 189 -11.94 5.32 4.48
C PRO A 189 -11.38 4.17 3.63
N MET A 190 -12.10 3.04 3.55
CA MET A 190 -11.66 1.88 2.75
C MET A 190 -11.69 2.19 1.24
N TRP A 191 -12.68 2.96 0.77
CA TRP A 191 -12.72 3.44 -0.61
C TRP A 191 -11.57 4.39 -0.95
N LEU A 192 -11.22 5.28 0.00
CA LEU A 192 -10.07 6.17 -0.16
C LEU A 192 -8.78 5.37 -0.35
N PHE A 193 -8.53 4.37 0.51
CA PHE A 193 -7.34 3.51 0.40
C PHE A 193 -7.35 2.67 -0.88
N ALA A 194 -8.50 2.16 -1.30
CA ALA A 194 -8.63 1.45 -2.57
C ALA A 194 -8.27 2.35 -3.77
N GLY A 195 -8.71 3.61 -3.75
CA GLY A 195 -8.34 4.61 -4.76
C GLY A 195 -6.83 4.89 -4.78
N ILE A 196 -6.22 5.04 -3.60
CA ILE A 196 -4.76 5.22 -3.49
C ILE A 196 -4.01 4.00 -4.05
N MET A 197 -4.46 2.78 -3.74
CA MET A 197 -3.84 1.56 -4.28
C MET A 197 -4.03 1.42 -5.80
N ALA A 198 -5.13 1.91 -6.37
CA ALA A 198 -5.30 1.99 -7.81
C ALA A 198 -4.31 2.96 -8.47
N ILE A 199 -4.08 4.12 -7.84
CA ILE A 199 -3.05 5.08 -8.27
C ILE A 199 -1.65 4.44 -8.15
N ALA A 200 -1.37 3.71 -7.06
CA ALA A 200 -0.11 3.00 -6.86
C ALA A 200 0.13 1.94 -7.94
N TYR A 201 -0.89 1.15 -8.28
CA TYR A 201 -0.84 0.17 -9.37
C TYR A 201 -0.45 0.81 -10.71
N TRP A 202 -1.10 1.92 -11.04
CA TRP A 202 -0.79 2.67 -12.26
C TRP A 202 0.62 3.27 -12.22
N PHE A 203 0.99 3.91 -11.09
CA PHE A 203 2.28 4.56 -10.90
C PHE A 203 3.45 3.57 -11.05
N ILE A 204 3.37 2.40 -10.40
CA ILE A 204 4.38 1.35 -10.50
C ILE A 204 4.56 0.89 -11.93
N GLY A 205 3.45 0.59 -12.62
CA GLY A 205 3.53 0.18 -14.03
C GLY A 205 4.15 1.23 -14.94
N ARG A 206 3.98 2.50 -14.60
CA ARG A 206 4.38 3.63 -15.42
C ARG A 206 5.83 4.08 -15.18
N TYR A 207 6.26 4.13 -13.93
CA TYR A 207 7.51 4.78 -13.54
C TYR A 207 8.56 3.85 -12.94
N LEU A 208 8.17 2.73 -12.35
CA LEU A 208 9.10 1.82 -11.72
C LEU A 208 9.68 0.83 -12.74
N PRO A 209 11.00 0.83 -12.99
CA PRO A 209 11.65 -0.25 -13.74
C PRO A 209 11.75 -1.51 -12.88
N GLU A 210 11.83 -2.68 -13.51
CA GLU A 210 12.12 -3.91 -12.78
C GLU A 210 13.55 -3.86 -12.21
N THR A 211 13.69 -4.18 -10.93
CA THR A 211 14.99 -4.14 -10.25
C THR A 211 15.65 -5.50 -10.15
N LYS A 212 14.87 -6.58 -10.37
CA LYS A 212 15.36 -7.95 -10.29
C LYS A 212 16.52 -8.21 -11.26
N GLY A 213 17.67 -8.60 -10.72
CA GLY A 213 18.84 -8.99 -11.51
C GLY A 213 19.54 -7.83 -12.24
N VAL A 214 19.19 -6.59 -11.96
CA VAL A 214 19.81 -5.41 -12.55
C VAL A 214 20.94 -4.91 -11.64
N PRO A 215 22.18 -4.76 -12.15
CA PRO A 215 23.25 -4.13 -11.38
C PRO A 215 22.88 -2.71 -10.97
N LEU A 216 23.26 -2.33 -9.75
CA LEU A 216 22.91 -1.01 -9.17
C LEU A 216 23.43 0.17 -10.00
N GLU A 217 24.56 -0.03 -10.68
CA GLU A 217 25.19 0.96 -11.56
C GLU A 217 24.35 1.25 -12.81
N GLN A 218 23.55 0.28 -13.26
CA GLN A 218 22.66 0.42 -14.42
C GLN A 218 21.27 0.93 -14.02
N MET A 219 20.93 0.85 -12.73
CA MET A 219 19.60 1.22 -12.24
C MET A 219 19.26 2.69 -12.50
N GLU A 220 20.23 3.59 -12.33
CA GLU A 220 20.06 5.02 -12.63
C GLU A 220 19.62 5.25 -14.07
N GLN A 221 20.29 4.59 -15.02
CA GLN A 221 19.97 4.71 -16.45
C GLN A 221 18.58 4.13 -16.75
N ASN A 222 18.22 3.00 -16.15
CA ASN A 222 16.92 2.36 -16.35
C ASN A 222 15.77 3.22 -15.83
N VAL A 223 15.92 3.85 -14.65
CA VAL A 223 14.89 4.76 -14.11
C VAL A 223 14.72 5.97 -15.04
N ILE A 224 15.83 6.59 -15.44
CA ILE A 224 15.78 7.78 -16.28
C ILE A 224 15.20 7.48 -17.64
N SER A 225 15.63 6.39 -18.29
CA SER A 225 15.08 5.98 -19.59
C SER A 225 13.58 5.74 -19.52
N LYS A 226 13.08 5.15 -18.45
CA LYS A 226 11.65 4.90 -18.25
C LYS A 226 10.85 6.19 -18.02
N VAL A 227 11.45 7.19 -17.38
CA VAL A 227 10.86 8.53 -17.20
C VAL A 227 10.89 9.32 -18.53
N GLU A 228 11.98 9.23 -19.29
CA GLU A 228 12.21 10.02 -20.51
C GLU A 228 11.59 9.42 -21.79
N GLN A 229 11.42 8.10 -21.87
CA GLN A 229 10.94 7.40 -23.09
C GLN A 229 9.52 7.77 -23.57
N ARG A 230 8.82 8.76 -22.98
CA ARG A 230 7.47 9.14 -23.36
C ARG A 230 7.18 10.56 -23.87
N PRO A 231 8.07 11.55 -23.80
CA PRO A 231 7.82 12.79 -24.55
C PRO A 231 8.08 12.67 -26.05
N LEU A 232 8.85 11.65 -26.51
CA LEU A 232 9.26 11.55 -27.92
C LEU A 232 8.24 10.84 -28.82
N GLN A 233 7.43 9.92 -28.32
CA GLN A 233 6.39 9.27 -29.15
C GLN A 233 5.22 10.17 -29.52
N THR A 234 4.95 11.21 -28.73
CA THR A 234 3.89 12.18 -29.05
C THR A 234 4.33 13.20 -30.12
N ARG A 235 5.61 13.30 -30.42
CA ARG A 235 6.15 14.22 -31.46
C ARG A 235 6.30 13.59 -32.84
N LEU A 236 6.22 12.27 -32.95
CA LEU A 236 6.38 11.56 -34.24
C LEU A 236 5.06 11.21 -34.93
N THR A 237 3.91 11.44 -34.27
CA THR A 237 2.57 11.21 -34.85
C THR A 237 1.90 12.49 -35.33
N THR A 238 2.59 13.64 -35.34
CA THR A 238 2.10 14.92 -35.89
C THR A 238 3.06 15.46 -36.96
N ARG A 239 3.44 14.60 -37.92
CA ARG A 239 3.97 15.04 -39.23
C ARG A 239 3.34 14.22 -40.33
#